data_fd590596f72404c7657db1c91289b5ba
#
_entry.id   fd590596f72404c7657db1c91289b5ba
#
_cell.length_a   1.000
_cell.length_b   1.000
_cell.length_c   1.000
_cell.angle_alpha   90.00
_cell.angle_beta   90.00
_cell.angle_gamma   90.00
#
_symmetry.space_group_name_H-M   'P 1'
#
loop_
_entity.id
_entity.type
_entity.pdbx_description
1 polymer ?
#
loop_
_entity_poly.entity_id
_entity_poly.type
_entity_poly.pdbx_seq_one_letter_code
_entity_poly.pdbx_strand_id
1 'polypeptide(L)'
;IAAGQEVEAALDAVGQAWEKKHVEKQAEGTGALPAGALPEGLIELVRTLTPEDAAHMIAVCERAVESQHHPVSPIPAGEVARQHKASSMLDLSDGLVKDAGRVAAASGVQMRLDRAAVDAFAEPLLPLARLLLAIGERNEAGESPASLARTFVLVGGEDHGLLATFPGEVPEEFVPLGTCVADAPERGLSAELYGAERRHNAVTGAAVVMDGRSLDGMGWEHYGASA
;
A
#
# COMPACT_ATOMS: atom_id res chain seq x y z
N ILE A 1 15.42 35.95 -6.67
CA ILE A 1 16.03 35.59 -7.98
C ILE A 1 16.63 34.17 -7.89
N ALA A 2 17.34 33.80 -6.80
CA ALA A 2 17.96 32.48 -6.65
C ALA A 2 16.89 31.33 -6.57
N ALA A 3 15.82 31.52 -5.81
CA ALA A 3 14.77 30.51 -5.66
C ALA A 3 14.04 30.15 -6.97
N GLY A 4 13.90 31.10 -7.90
CA GLY A 4 13.29 30.85 -9.20
C GLY A 4 14.14 29.99 -10.13
N GLN A 5 15.47 30.15 -10.06
CA GLN A 5 16.42 29.35 -10.85
C GLN A 5 16.55 27.91 -10.35
N GLU A 6 16.43 27.70 -9.04
CA GLU A 6 16.45 26.36 -8.44
C GLU A 6 15.17 25.56 -8.74
N VAL A 7 14.02 26.23 -8.79
CA VAL A 7 12.74 25.62 -9.22
C VAL A 7 12.77 25.26 -10.71
N GLU A 8 13.32 26.14 -11.55
CA GLU A 8 13.50 25.88 -12.98
C GLU A 8 14.45 24.69 -13.23
N ALA A 9 15.54 24.59 -12.49
CA ALA A 9 16.47 23.47 -12.57
C ALA A 9 15.85 22.15 -12.09
N ALA A 10 14.99 22.18 -11.05
CA ALA A 10 14.24 21.03 -10.58
C ALA A 10 13.18 20.57 -11.59
N LEU A 11 12.49 21.52 -12.24
CA LEU A 11 11.53 21.23 -13.34
C LEU A 11 12.25 20.59 -14.53
N ASP A 12 13.41 21.10 -14.90
CA ASP A 12 14.22 20.54 -15.99
C ASP A 12 14.70 19.12 -15.66
N ALA A 13 15.15 18.87 -14.44
CA ALA A 13 15.58 17.54 -14.02
C ALA A 13 14.43 16.52 -14.02
N VAL A 14 13.25 16.92 -13.50
CA VAL A 14 12.04 16.08 -13.53
C VAL A 14 11.58 15.88 -14.97
N GLY A 15 11.61 16.92 -15.81
CA GLY A 15 11.29 16.86 -17.22
C GLY A 15 12.19 15.90 -17.99
N GLN A 16 13.50 15.94 -17.77
CA GLN A 16 14.46 15.03 -18.40
C GLN A 16 14.27 13.58 -17.97
N ALA A 17 14.01 13.35 -16.68
CA ALA A 17 13.69 12.01 -16.16
C ALA A 17 12.37 11.45 -16.72
N TRP A 18 11.36 12.33 -16.85
CA TRP A 18 10.09 12.02 -17.46
C TRP A 18 10.22 11.68 -18.95
N GLU A 19 10.93 12.51 -19.72
CA GLU A 19 11.15 12.27 -21.15
C GLU A 19 11.90 10.96 -21.39
N LYS A 20 12.93 10.66 -20.63
CA LYS A 20 13.70 9.41 -20.74
C LYS A 20 12.81 8.19 -20.55
N LYS A 21 11.98 8.19 -19.51
CA LYS A 21 11.08 7.08 -19.17
C LYS A 21 9.96 6.91 -20.21
N HIS A 22 9.47 8.02 -20.79
CA HIS A 22 8.40 7.97 -21.81
C HIS A 22 8.92 7.58 -23.20
N VAL A 23 10.14 7.91 -23.56
CA VAL A 23 10.78 7.42 -24.77
C VAL A 23 10.97 5.89 -24.72
N GLU A 24 11.34 5.36 -23.57
CA GLU A 24 11.44 3.92 -23.36
C GLU A 24 10.07 3.23 -23.47
N LYS A 25 9.00 3.77 -22.86
CA LYS A 25 7.62 3.26 -22.95
C LYS A 25 7.00 3.39 -24.36
N GLN A 26 7.32 4.44 -25.13
CA GLN A 26 6.85 4.57 -26.50
C GLN A 26 7.44 3.49 -27.42
N ALA A 27 8.63 3.03 -27.15
CA ALA A 27 9.23 1.91 -27.86
C ALA A 27 8.51 0.58 -27.60
N GLU A 28 7.79 0.48 -26.47
CA GLU A 28 7.03 -0.71 -26.07
C GLU A 28 5.54 -0.69 -26.48
N GLY A 29 5.06 0.40 -27.11
CA GLY A 29 3.69 0.46 -27.68
C GLY A 29 2.56 0.64 -26.66
N THR A 30 2.84 0.98 -25.41
CA THR A 30 1.83 1.24 -24.37
C THR A 30 1.53 2.73 -24.30
N GLY A 31 0.30 3.12 -24.62
CA GLY A 31 -0.28 4.45 -24.76
C GLY A 31 0.33 5.57 -23.91
N ALA A 32 1.34 6.22 -24.45
CA ALA A 32 2.06 7.31 -23.81
C ALA A 32 1.40 8.66 -24.10
N LEU A 33 1.45 9.57 -23.13
CA LEU A 33 1.17 10.99 -23.32
C LEU A 33 2.08 11.56 -24.43
N PRO A 34 1.64 12.56 -25.21
CA PRO A 34 2.43 13.14 -26.29
C PRO A 34 3.76 13.67 -25.74
N ALA A 35 4.86 13.33 -26.43
CA ALA A 35 6.19 13.79 -26.07
C ALA A 35 6.22 15.33 -26.03
N GLY A 36 6.66 15.90 -24.91
CA GLY A 36 7.03 17.31 -24.81
C GLY A 36 6.22 18.19 -23.87
N ALA A 37 5.13 17.73 -23.25
CA ALA A 37 4.39 18.52 -22.26
C ALA A 37 4.32 17.78 -20.92
N LEU A 38 4.85 18.40 -19.87
CA LEU A 38 4.63 17.92 -18.50
C LEU A 38 3.15 18.06 -18.14
N PRO A 39 2.55 17.10 -17.40
CA PRO A 39 1.19 17.25 -16.89
C PRO A 39 1.02 18.55 -16.12
N GLU A 40 -0.10 19.27 -16.34
CA GLU A 40 -0.37 20.56 -15.69
C GLU A 40 -0.33 20.42 -14.15
N GLY A 41 -0.87 19.33 -13.61
CA GLY A 41 -0.83 19.04 -12.18
C GLY A 41 0.60 18.87 -11.62
N LEU A 42 1.51 18.31 -12.40
CA LEU A 42 2.93 18.21 -12.02
C LEU A 42 3.59 19.60 -11.97
N ILE A 43 3.33 20.43 -12.96
CA ILE A 43 3.83 21.82 -13.01
C ILE A 43 3.35 22.59 -11.78
N GLU A 44 2.07 22.48 -11.46
CA GLU A 44 1.48 23.13 -10.28
C GLU A 44 2.07 22.58 -8.98
N LEU A 45 2.20 21.27 -8.87
CA LEU A 45 2.83 20.64 -7.68
C LEU A 45 4.24 21.20 -7.47
N VAL A 46 5.10 21.19 -8.49
CA VAL A 46 6.49 21.62 -8.35
C VAL A 46 6.60 23.12 -8.00
N ARG A 47 5.68 23.96 -8.48
CA ARG A 47 5.61 25.39 -8.11
C ARG A 47 5.32 25.62 -6.63
N THR A 48 4.67 24.67 -5.96
CA THR A 48 4.31 24.76 -4.54
C THR A 48 5.39 24.18 -3.60
N LEU A 49 6.34 23.41 -4.14
CA LEU A 49 7.39 22.77 -3.37
C LEU A 49 8.58 23.71 -3.10
N THR A 50 9.14 23.60 -1.91
CA THR A 50 10.49 24.10 -1.66
C THR A 50 11.52 23.18 -2.34
N PRO A 51 12.76 23.66 -2.62
CA PRO A 51 13.82 22.78 -3.14
C PRO A 51 14.08 21.54 -2.26
N GLU A 52 13.98 21.70 -0.94
CA GLU A 52 14.12 20.61 0.03
C GLU A 52 13.00 19.57 -0.09
N ASP A 53 11.74 20.03 -0.19
CA ASP A 53 10.57 19.15 -0.39
C ASP A 53 10.63 18.42 -1.73
N ALA A 54 11.09 19.10 -2.78
CA ALA A 54 11.27 18.47 -4.10
C ALA A 54 12.35 17.38 -4.05
N ALA A 55 13.50 17.67 -3.44
CA ALA A 55 14.58 16.67 -3.25
C ALA A 55 14.11 15.48 -2.40
N HIS A 56 13.34 15.74 -1.34
CA HIS A 56 12.75 14.69 -0.51
C HIS A 56 11.77 13.82 -1.31
N MET A 57 10.89 14.42 -2.11
CA MET A 57 9.96 13.72 -2.98
C MET A 57 10.68 12.80 -3.97
N ILE A 58 11.71 13.29 -4.64
CA ILE A 58 12.53 12.51 -5.56
C ILE A 58 13.15 11.31 -4.83
N ALA A 59 13.76 11.53 -3.67
CA ALA A 59 14.38 10.46 -2.88
C ALA A 59 13.37 9.40 -2.40
N VAL A 60 12.13 9.80 -2.09
CA VAL A 60 11.04 8.83 -1.77
C VAL A 60 10.69 8.00 -2.99
N CYS A 61 10.55 8.62 -4.16
CA CYS A 61 10.20 7.92 -5.39
C CYS A 61 11.32 6.95 -5.83
N GLU A 62 12.58 7.37 -5.75
CA GLU A 62 13.73 6.51 -6.04
C GLU A 62 13.77 5.29 -5.12
N ARG A 63 13.57 5.48 -3.81
CA ARG A 63 13.49 4.36 -2.85
C ARG A 63 12.31 3.44 -3.14
N ALA A 64 11.15 3.97 -3.52
CA ALA A 64 9.99 3.16 -3.85
C ALA A 64 10.26 2.26 -5.08
N VAL A 65 10.91 2.81 -6.11
CA VAL A 65 11.31 2.06 -7.31
C VAL A 65 12.36 1.00 -6.96
N GLU A 66 13.37 1.37 -6.17
CA GLU A 66 14.41 0.44 -5.74
C GLU A 66 13.85 -0.71 -4.90
N SER A 67 12.95 -0.42 -3.96
CA SER A 67 12.28 -1.43 -3.14
C SER A 67 11.41 -2.37 -3.97
N GLN A 68 10.79 -1.89 -5.05
CA GLN A 68 10.02 -2.73 -5.96
C GLN A 68 10.92 -3.67 -6.79
N HIS A 69 12.10 -3.20 -7.20
CA HIS A 69 13.03 -4.02 -7.98
C HIS A 69 13.83 -4.99 -7.12
N HIS A 70 14.12 -4.60 -5.89
CA HIS A 70 14.97 -5.33 -4.96
C HIS A 70 14.33 -5.41 -3.57
N PRO A 71 13.19 -6.11 -3.43
CA PRO A 71 12.52 -6.23 -2.14
C PRO A 71 13.40 -6.96 -1.14
N VAL A 72 13.49 -6.41 0.07
CA VAL A 72 14.28 -6.98 1.17
C VAL A 72 13.36 -7.55 2.23
N SER A 73 13.25 -8.88 2.26
CA SER A 73 12.46 -9.56 3.28
C SER A 73 13.07 -9.37 4.67
N PRO A 74 12.27 -8.99 5.70
CA PRO A 74 12.75 -8.78 7.05
C PRO A 74 12.95 -10.12 7.81
N ILE A 75 13.83 -10.98 7.30
CA ILE A 75 14.07 -12.32 7.86
C ILE A 75 14.37 -12.30 9.37
N PRO A 76 15.19 -11.36 9.91
CA PRO A 76 15.44 -11.29 11.35
C PRO A 76 14.18 -11.04 12.17
N ALA A 77 13.18 -10.33 11.64
CA ALA A 77 11.91 -10.08 12.33
C ALA A 77 11.12 -11.37 12.60
N GLY A 78 11.30 -12.41 11.79
CA GLY A 78 10.72 -13.72 12.02
C GLY A 78 11.22 -14.37 13.31
N GLU A 79 12.51 -14.23 13.62
CA GLU A 79 13.07 -14.73 14.88
C GLU A 79 12.59 -13.90 16.09
N VAL A 80 12.49 -12.58 15.94
CA VAL A 80 11.90 -11.70 16.96
C VAL A 80 10.44 -12.10 17.24
N ALA A 81 9.64 -12.29 16.19
CA ALA A 81 8.25 -12.73 16.33
C ALA A 81 8.15 -14.06 17.09
N ARG A 82 9.01 -15.03 16.77
CA ARG A 82 9.06 -16.32 17.47
C ARG A 82 9.41 -16.16 18.95
N GLN A 83 10.41 -15.34 19.29
CA GLN A 83 10.83 -15.07 20.67
C GLN A 83 9.71 -14.41 21.49
N HIS A 84 8.94 -13.51 20.87
CA HIS A 84 7.80 -12.83 21.46
C HIS A 84 6.49 -13.62 21.33
N LYS A 85 6.57 -14.91 20.95
CA LYS A 85 5.45 -15.85 20.92
C LYS A 85 4.32 -15.37 20.00
N ALA A 86 4.66 -14.86 18.81
CA ALA A 86 3.66 -14.55 17.80
C ALA A 86 2.70 -15.75 17.63
N SER A 87 1.41 -15.48 17.65
CA SER A 87 0.37 -16.50 17.51
C SER A 87 0.10 -16.88 16.05
N SER A 88 0.41 -15.98 15.12
CA SER A 88 0.47 -16.25 13.68
C SER A 88 1.50 -15.35 13.00
N MET A 89 1.99 -15.80 11.84
CA MET A 89 2.96 -15.07 11.04
C MET A 89 2.81 -15.46 9.57
N LEU A 90 2.85 -14.49 8.68
CA LEU A 90 2.76 -14.67 7.24
C LEU A 90 3.55 -13.56 6.54
N ASP A 91 4.22 -13.86 5.43
CA ASP A 91 4.76 -12.83 4.55
C ASP A 91 3.66 -12.11 3.78
N LEU A 92 3.88 -10.84 3.49
CA LEU A 92 2.96 -10.02 2.69
C LEU A 92 3.31 -10.18 1.21
N SER A 93 2.48 -10.89 0.47
CA SER A 93 2.65 -11.11 -0.97
C SER A 93 1.56 -10.46 -1.80
N ASP A 94 0.30 -10.58 -1.37
CA ASP A 94 -0.87 -10.09 -2.11
C ASP A 94 -1.46 -8.79 -1.51
N GLY A 95 -0.78 -8.23 -0.53
CA GLY A 95 -1.19 -7.02 0.19
C GLY A 95 -1.78 -7.28 1.57
N LEU A 96 -1.63 -6.28 2.44
CA LEU A 96 -1.97 -6.40 3.86
C LEU A 96 -3.39 -6.94 4.09
N VAL A 97 -4.39 -6.37 3.42
CA VAL A 97 -5.79 -6.77 3.64
C VAL A 97 -6.03 -8.22 3.23
N LYS A 98 -5.51 -8.64 2.08
CA LYS A 98 -5.72 -9.99 1.55
C LYS A 98 -5.02 -11.04 2.41
N ASP A 99 -3.78 -10.76 2.81
CA ASP A 99 -2.99 -11.67 3.63
C ASP A 99 -3.50 -11.72 5.08
N ALA A 100 -3.87 -10.56 5.65
CA ALA A 100 -4.57 -10.51 6.94
C ALA A 100 -5.90 -11.29 6.91
N GLY A 101 -6.65 -11.18 5.82
CA GLY A 101 -7.88 -11.93 5.61
C GLY A 101 -7.68 -13.44 5.63
N ARG A 102 -6.59 -13.93 5.03
CA ARG A 102 -6.22 -15.36 5.06
C ARG A 102 -5.93 -15.83 6.48
N VAL A 103 -5.16 -15.05 7.24
CA VAL A 103 -4.85 -15.37 8.65
C VAL A 103 -6.13 -15.32 9.49
N ALA A 104 -6.97 -14.30 9.31
CA ALA A 104 -8.22 -14.13 10.02
C ALA A 104 -9.16 -15.33 9.77
N ALA A 105 -9.36 -15.71 8.50
CA ALA A 105 -10.20 -16.83 8.12
C ALA A 105 -9.67 -18.17 8.66
N ALA A 106 -8.36 -18.39 8.60
CA ALA A 106 -7.75 -19.61 9.12
C ALA A 106 -7.84 -19.73 10.66
N SER A 107 -7.90 -18.58 11.35
CA SER A 107 -7.89 -18.50 12.82
C SER A 107 -9.29 -18.31 13.42
N GLY A 108 -10.33 -18.08 12.62
CA GLY A 108 -11.68 -17.80 13.11
C GLY A 108 -11.78 -16.50 13.90
N VAL A 109 -11.04 -15.46 13.44
CA VAL A 109 -11.01 -14.14 14.07
C VAL A 109 -11.35 -13.04 13.05
N GLN A 110 -11.71 -11.87 13.55
CA GLN A 110 -11.79 -10.65 12.77
C GLN A 110 -10.58 -9.78 13.09
N MET A 111 -9.89 -9.27 12.07
CA MET A 111 -8.82 -8.28 12.21
C MET A 111 -9.40 -6.88 12.05
N ARG A 112 -9.21 -6.06 13.06
CA ARG A 112 -9.65 -4.66 13.09
C ARG A 112 -8.45 -3.76 12.95
N LEU A 113 -8.32 -3.15 11.78
CA LEU A 113 -7.28 -2.16 11.51
C LEU A 113 -7.66 -0.82 12.17
N ASP A 114 -6.68 -0.20 12.81
CA ASP A 114 -6.78 1.17 13.31
C ASP A 114 -6.40 2.14 12.20
N ARG A 115 -7.34 2.99 11.78
CA ARG A 115 -7.12 3.96 10.71
C ARG A 115 -5.96 4.90 11.01
N ALA A 116 -5.86 5.40 12.25
CA ALA A 116 -4.82 6.34 12.60
C ALA A 116 -3.43 5.69 12.56
N ALA A 117 -3.32 4.43 12.98
CA ALA A 117 -2.08 3.67 12.89
C ALA A 117 -1.71 3.37 11.42
N VAL A 118 -2.67 2.99 10.59
CA VAL A 118 -2.45 2.78 9.15
C VAL A 118 -2.05 4.09 8.45
N ASP A 119 -2.70 5.21 8.77
CA ASP A 119 -2.37 6.52 8.21
C ASP A 119 -0.97 6.98 8.63
N ALA A 120 -0.58 6.77 9.89
CA ALA A 120 0.76 7.06 10.37
C ALA A 120 1.82 6.19 9.67
N PHE A 121 1.52 4.91 9.45
CA PHE A 121 2.39 4.01 8.71
C PHE A 121 2.51 4.39 7.22
N ALA A 122 1.45 4.97 6.65
CA ALA A 122 1.43 5.44 5.26
C ALA A 122 2.07 6.82 5.05
N GLU A 123 2.35 7.59 6.11
CA GLU A 123 2.90 8.95 6.02
C GLU A 123 4.14 9.07 5.12
N PRO A 124 5.13 8.16 5.19
CA PRO A 124 6.31 8.21 4.32
C PRO A 124 6.00 8.10 2.82
N LEU A 125 4.81 7.61 2.45
CA LEU A 125 4.36 7.45 1.06
C LEU A 125 3.60 8.68 0.53
N LEU A 126 3.33 9.69 1.38
CA LEU A 126 2.61 10.90 0.96
C LEU A 126 3.27 11.65 -0.20
N PRO A 127 4.62 11.81 -0.27
CA PRO A 127 5.26 12.45 -1.40
C PRO A 127 5.02 11.71 -2.72
N LEU A 128 5.11 10.38 -2.70
CA LEU A 128 4.80 9.53 -3.86
C LEU A 128 3.33 9.66 -4.28
N ALA A 129 2.40 9.61 -3.31
CA ALA A 129 0.97 9.76 -3.58
C ALA A 129 0.64 11.13 -4.21
N ARG A 130 1.24 12.22 -3.70
CA ARG A 130 1.10 13.57 -4.29
C ARG A 130 1.57 13.61 -5.74
N LEU A 131 2.74 13.02 -6.01
CA LEU A 131 3.29 12.97 -7.36
C LEU A 131 2.36 12.21 -8.31
N LEU A 132 1.90 11.02 -7.93
CA LEU A 132 1.04 10.19 -8.78
C LEU A 132 -0.29 10.85 -9.09
N LEU A 133 -0.90 11.55 -8.13
CA LEU A 133 -2.11 12.34 -8.37
C LEU A 133 -1.83 13.53 -9.31
N ALA A 134 -0.69 14.21 -9.15
CA ALA A 134 -0.32 15.35 -9.97
C ALA A 134 -0.04 14.98 -11.43
N ILE A 135 0.52 13.82 -11.69
CA ILE A 135 0.74 13.32 -13.07
C ILE A 135 -0.50 12.68 -13.70
N GLY A 136 -1.60 12.54 -12.94
CA GLY A 136 -2.87 11.99 -13.43
C GLY A 136 -2.87 10.47 -13.65
N GLU A 137 -1.86 9.75 -13.15
CA GLU A 137 -1.79 8.27 -13.23
C GLU A 137 -2.87 7.59 -12.37
N ARG A 138 -3.37 8.30 -11.37
CA ARG A 138 -4.54 7.96 -10.56
C ARG A 138 -5.41 9.21 -10.39
N ASN A 139 -6.62 9.16 -10.85
CA ASN A 139 -7.56 10.28 -10.77
C ASN A 139 -8.98 9.75 -10.54
N GLU A 140 -9.17 9.01 -9.46
CA GLU A 140 -10.52 8.72 -9.00
C GLU A 140 -11.10 10.00 -8.37
N ALA A 141 -12.32 10.34 -8.70
CA ALA A 141 -12.96 11.57 -8.23
C ALA A 141 -12.96 11.60 -6.68
N GLY A 142 -12.26 12.58 -6.10
CA GLY A 142 -12.17 12.78 -4.65
C GLY A 142 -11.03 12.02 -3.96
N GLU A 143 -10.13 11.38 -4.68
CA GLU A 143 -8.96 10.75 -4.08
C GLU A 143 -7.99 11.82 -3.56
N SER A 144 -7.55 11.67 -2.30
CA SER A 144 -6.56 12.54 -1.67
C SER A 144 -5.20 11.83 -1.55
N PRO A 145 -4.08 12.57 -1.41
CA PRO A 145 -2.78 11.95 -1.16
C PRO A 145 -2.78 10.99 0.03
N ALA A 146 -3.48 11.34 1.11
CA ALA A 146 -3.60 10.48 2.28
C ALA A 146 -4.41 9.21 1.99
N SER A 147 -5.48 9.32 1.20
CA SER A 147 -6.26 8.16 0.77
C SER A 147 -5.44 7.23 -0.10
N LEU A 148 -4.71 7.77 -1.07
CA LEU A 148 -3.86 6.99 -1.97
C LEU A 148 -2.69 6.32 -1.23
N ALA A 149 -2.01 7.05 -0.33
CA ALA A 149 -0.94 6.49 0.49
C ALA A 149 -1.44 5.34 1.38
N ARG A 150 -2.62 5.48 1.98
CA ARG A 150 -3.29 4.40 2.73
C ARG A 150 -3.60 3.21 1.83
N THR A 151 -4.08 3.44 0.62
CA THR A 151 -4.36 2.38 -0.35
C THR A 151 -3.09 1.58 -0.65
N PHE A 152 -1.93 2.22 -0.80
CA PHE A 152 -0.67 1.49 -0.98
C PHE A 152 -0.34 0.57 0.20
N VAL A 153 -0.55 1.00 1.43
CA VAL A 153 -0.35 0.15 2.62
C VAL A 153 -1.32 -1.03 2.65
N LEU A 154 -2.58 -0.79 2.31
CA LEU A 154 -3.64 -1.81 2.42
C LEU A 154 -3.57 -2.87 1.33
N VAL A 155 -3.22 -2.47 0.10
CA VAL A 155 -3.30 -3.36 -1.08
C VAL A 155 -1.97 -3.55 -1.80
N GLY A 156 -0.91 -2.83 -1.42
CA GLY A 156 0.43 -3.02 -1.97
C GLY A 156 0.92 -4.44 -1.68
N GLY A 157 1.45 -5.11 -2.68
CA GLY A 157 1.99 -6.46 -2.58
C GLY A 157 3.41 -6.55 -3.11
N GLU A 158 3.99 -7.77 -3.02
CA GLU A 158 5.33 -8.11 -3.52
C GLU A 158 6.49 -7.39 -2.81
N ASP A 159 6.25 -6.76 -1.65
CA ASP A 159 7.28 -6.14 -0.81
C ASP A 159 7.88 -7.11 0.22
N HIS A 160 7.26 -8.30 0.35
CA HIS A 160 7.68 -9.39 1.25
C HIS A 160 7.86 -8.93 2.71
N GLY A 161 7.07 -7.95 3.15
CA GLY A 161 6.95 -7.57 4.55
C GLY A 161 6.46 -8.75 5.40
N LEU A 162 6.52 -8.63 6.72
CA LEU A 162 6.10 -9.68 7.64
C LEU A 162 4.89 -9.21 8.45
N LEU A 163 3.75 -9.89 8.28
CA LEU A 163 2.58 -9.75 9.13
C LEU A 163 2.66 -10.74 10.29
N ALA A 164 2.48 -10.25 11.51
CA ALA A 164 2.43 -11.10 12.70
C ALA A 164 1.33 -10.66 13.66
N THR A 165 0.84 -11.61 14.47
CA THR A 165 -0.11 -11.34 15.55
C THR A 165 0.50 -11.74 16.89
N PHE A 166 0.34 -10.91 17.91
CA PHE A 166 0.90 -11.14 19.23
C PHE A 166 -0.20 -11.19 20.29
N PRO A 167 -0.15 -12.17 21.23
CA PRO A 167 -1.16 -12.26 22.30
C PRO A 167 -0.94 -11.24 23.42
N GLY A 168 0.16 -10.50 23.38
CA GLY A 168 0.58 -9.53 24.38
C GLY A 168 1.21 -8.29 23.76
N GLU A 169 2.32 -7.87 24.34
CA GLU A 169 3.06 -6.69 23.89
C GLU A 169 3.69 -6.93 22.51
N VAL A 170 3.58 -5.92 21.63
CA VAL A 170 4.15 -5.95 20.28
C VAL A 170 5.62 -5.54 20.38
N PRO A 171 6.58 -6.32 19.83
CA PRO A 171 8.00 -5.96 19.81
C PRO A 171 8.25 -4.69 19.00
N GLU A 172 9.32 -3.95 19.33
CA GLU A 172 9.67 -2.68 18.69
C GLU A 172 9.93 -2.80 17.19
N GLU A 173 10.32 -3.99 16.70
CA GLU A 173 10.55 -4.27 15.28
C GLU A 173 9.25 -4.35 14.47
N PHE A 174 8.10 -4.36 15.14
CA PHE A 174 6.78 -4.43 14.50
C PHE A 174 5.97 -3.16 14.78
N VAL A 175 5.27 -2.71 13.76
CA VAL A 175 4.34 -1.57 13.88
C VAL A 175 2.93 -2.12 14.14
N PRO A 176 2.31 -1.79 15.29
CA PRO A 176 0.94 -2.23 15.55
C PRO A 176 -0.05 -1.48 14.65
N LEU A 177 -0.75 -2.20 13.77
CA LEU A 177 -1.73 -1.63 12.85
C LEU A 177 -3.18 -1.91 13.26
N GLY A 178 -3.40 -2.70 14.30
CA GLY A 178 -4.75 -3.05 14.73
C GLY A 178 -4.80 -4.19 15.74
N THR A 179 -5.97 -4.80 15.88
CA THR A 179 -6.23 -5.86 16.86
C THR A 179 -7.00 -7.02 16.23
N CYS A 180 -6.76 -8.23 16.74
CA CYS A 180 -7.56 -9.40 16.43
C CYS A 180 -8.63 -9.57 17.50
N VAL A 181 -9.87 -9.79 17.08
CA VAL A 181 -11.00 -10.10 17.98
C VAL A 181 -11.62 -11.42 17.58
N ALA A 182 -12.12 -12.17 18.57
CA ALA A 182 -12.89 -13.37 18.26
C ALA A 182 -14.08 -12.96 17.37
N ASP A 183 -14.29 -13.71 16.29
CA ASP A 183 -15.48 -13.52 15.48
C ASP A 183 -16.69 -13.96 16.32
N ALA A 184 -17.53 -12.98 16.71
CA ALA A 184 -18.77 -13.31 17.37
C ALA A 184 -19.70 -13.93 16.31
N PRO A 185 -20.22 -15.13 16.49
CA PRO A 185 -21.14 -15.72 15.51
C PRO A 185 -22.42 -14.88 15.48
N GLU A 186 -22.50 -13.92 14.59
CA GLU A 186 -23.78 -13.39 14.17
C GLU A 186 -24.47 -14.50 13.38
N ARG A 187 -25.55 -14.98 13.93
CA ARG A 187 -26.32 -16.11 13.43
C ARG A 187 -26.79 -15.86 12.00
N GLY A 188 -26.25 -16.64 11.09
CA GLY A 188 -26.89 -16.95 9.81
C GLY A 188 -26.40 -16.18 8.62
N LEU A 189 -25.87 -16.90 7.68
CA LEU A 189 -26.06 -16.77 6.22
C LEU A 189 -24.88 -17.22 5.35
N SER A 190 -23.78 -17.74 5.86
CA SER A 190 -22.64 -18.05 4.97
C SER A 190 -22.20 -19.52 4.90
N ALA A 191 -22.91 -20.45 5.54
CA ALA A 191 -22.56 -21.89 5.47
C ALA A 191 -22.87 -22.52 4.09
N GLU A 192 -23.65 -21.87 3.24
CA GLU A 192 -24.08 -22.42 1.95
C GLU A 192 -23.18 -22.02 0.77
N LEU A 193 -22.33 -20.99 0.91
CA LEU A 193 -21.50 -20.47 -0.19
C LEU A 193 -20.11 -21.11 -0.30
N TYR A 194 -19.62 -21.76 0.75
CA TYR A 194 -18.34 -22.44 0.74
C TYR A 194 -18.55 -23.94 1.00
N GLY A 195 -18.28 -24.76 -0.01
CA GLY A 195 -18.50 -26.21 0.00
C GLY A 195 -18.01 -26.90 1.27
N ALA A 196 -18.58 -28.04 1.56
CA ALA A 196 -18.55 -28.81 2.82
C ALA A 196 -17.16 -29.13 3.40
N GLU A 197 -16.07 -28.91 2.68
CA GLU A 197 -14.71 -29.28 3.11
C GLU A 197 -13.97 -28.21 3.91
N ARG A 198 -14.49 -26.97 4.00
CA ARG A 198 -13.86 -25.88 4.79
C ARG A 198 -14.65 -25.50 6.05
N ARG A 199 -15.35 -26.41 6.66
CA ARG A 199 -16.27 -26.13 7.77
C ARG A 199 -15.62 -25.82 9.12
N HIS A 200 -14.29 -25.81 9.26
CA HIS A 200 -13.70 -25.68 10.57
C HIS A 200 -13.44 -24.25 11.04
N ASN A 201 -13.40 -23.25 10.15
CA ASN A 201 -13.12 -21.85 10.54
C ASN A 201 -13.81 -20.84 9.61
N ALA A 202 -15.10 -20.99 9.32
CA ALA A 202 -15.83 -19.98 8.55
C ALA A 202 -16.01 -18.72 9.41
N VAL A 203 -15.29 -17.65 9.08
CA VAL A 203 -15.58 -16.30 9.60
C VAL A 203 -16.97 -15.92 9.09
N THR A 204 -17.91 -15.63 9.99
CA THR A 204 -19.31 -15.34 9.67
C THR A 204 -19.55 -13.88 9.28
N GLY A 205 -18.51 -13.04 9.37
CA GLY A 205 -18.52 -11.62 9.02
C GLY A 205 -17.31 -11.25 8.17
N ALA A 206 -17.09 -9.96 7.96
CA ALA A 206 -15.89 -9.45 7.29
C ALA A 206 -14.62 -9.84 8.06
N ALA A 207 -13.66 -10.46 7.36
CA ALA A 207 -12.42 -10.93 7.97
C ALA A 207 -11.49 -9.77 8.37
N VAL A 208 -11.48 -8.69 7.58
CA VAL A 208 -10.70 -7.47 7.85
C VAL A 208 -11.62 -6.26 7.80
N VAL A 209 -11.56 -5.44 8.84
CA VAL A 209 -12.39 -4.21 8.93
C VAL A 209 -11.55 -3.01 9.36
N MET A 210 -11.96 -1.82 8.91
CA MET A 210 -11.45 -0.53 9.37
C MET A 210 -12.62 0.45 9.46
N ASP A 211 -12.75 1.19 10.57
CA ASP A 211 -13.89 2.08 10.86
C ASP A 211 -15.25 1.38 10.72
N GLY A 212 -15.33 0.10 11.09
CA GLY A 212 -16.56 -0.69 10.99
C GLY A 212 -16.96 -1.07 9.56
N ARG A 213 -16.13 -0.80 8.56
CA ARG A 213 -16.36 -1.18 7.16
C ARG A 213 -15.50 -2.37 6.79
N SER A 214 -16.06 -3.32 6.04
CA SER A 214 -15.29 -4.42 5.46
C SER A 214 -14.29 -3.88 4.44
N LEU A 215 -13.09 -4.44 4.49
CA LEU A 215 -12.07 -4.28 3.47
C LEU A 215 -11.91 -5.54 2.61
N ASP A 216 -12.72 -6.58 2.85
CA ASP A 216 -12.64 -7.84 2.11
C ASP A 216 -12.82 -7.60 0.61
N GLY A 217 -12.00 -8.30 -0.19
CA GLY A 217 -11.96 -8.11 -1.64
C GLY A 217 -11.00 -7.02 -2.11
N MET A 218 -10.41 -6.22 -1.22
CA MET A 218 -9.28 -5.36 -1.57
C MET A 218 -7.98 -6.19 -1.63
N GLY A 219 -7.14 -5.92 -2.60
CA GLY A 219 -5.85 -6.57 -2.77
C GLY A 219 -5.47 -6.75 -4.23
N TRP A 220 -4.25 -7.17 -4.49
CA TRP A 220 -3.75 -7.45 -5.82
C TRP A 220 -4.31 -8.76 -6.37
N GLU A 221 -4.82 -8.74 -7.59
CA GLU A 221 -5.24 -9.95 -8.31
C GLU A 221 -4.26 -10.21 -9.47
N HIS A 222 -3.52 -11.31 -9.39
CA HIS A 222 -2.56 -11.73 -10.43
C HIS A 222 -3.24 -12.16 -11.74
N TYR A 223 -4.53 -12.52 -11.67
CA TYR A 223 -5.32 -12.91 -12.82
C TYR A 223 -6.62 -12.10 -12.76
N GLY A 224 -6.78 -11.15 -13.69
CA GLY A 224 -8.04 -10.43 -13.83
C GLY A 224 -9.17 -11.43 -13.89
N ALA A 225 -10.21 -11.21 -13.10
CA ALA A 225 -11.42 -12.01 -13.15
C ALA A 225 -11.93 -11.99 -14.60
N SER A 226 -11.74 -13.11 -15.29
CA SER A 226 -12.38 -13.32 -16.58
C SER A 226 -13.88 -13.38 -16.30
N ALA A 227 -14.59 -12.35 -16.77
CA ALA A 227 -16.05 -12.30 -16.75
C ALA A 227 -16.65 -13.43 -17.60
#